data_751de6d09c237189d2bc9d0b90125354
#
_entry.id   751de6d09c237189d2bc9d0b90125354
#
_cell.length_a   1.000
_cell.length_b   1.000
_cell.length_c   1.000
_cell.angle_alpha   90.00
_cell.angle_beta   90.00
_cell.angle_gamma   90.00
#
_symmetry.space_group_name_H-M   'P 1'
#
loop_
_entity.id
_entity.type
_entity.pdbx_description
1 polymer ?
#
loop_
_entity_poly.entity_id
_entity_poly.type
_entity_poly.pdbx_seq_one_letter_code
_entity_poly.pdbx_strand_id
1 'polypeptide(L)'
;MRMYLWLLAALCLGFLWSAAAPQQVAPQYLSPRWSRQLPGGRIEDSSPTLYDLDGDGKLEIIIGTTKNGASPVLAVLEDDGTIKWSVTLPDPVNSSPAVADISYPPDGIPEIIVSTGGDVTQQRGSVIAFNRNGVQLWRYDTTDAQGTGTPSGNWSSPTVGDLDGNGDMEIVFGSWDRNIYMLNHLGQYQWHYHVADTVWSTAALADLDRDGDLEIIIGTDIAGGGVLPDGYRPTDGGFVLILDKNGQKLARRQMNEVIYSSPAVGDVDGDGRLEIFVGTGMYWYLQGRYTQPYVYGFRVNTSGSEWVLEDLPGWPQPVAYPGMSSPALADLDSDGDLEIIIGTGYAGSSEPNQCPPHCYGALYAWHHNGSPVSGFPMWPKDYMGKNAFIRSSPTVADVDGDGQLEILFSMNWDVLVVGPNGQQEDILHTTYSLFASPAIGDLDNDGKTDVVIGGSNYYDSSRGYVYAFTFGANSYNPALQPWPMFHRDPRHTGYYPQPPRLNVSPSSLYLLHQYGSGSAETAYLRLRNTGDGSFHWAVSSIPSGVTVVPSSGTAFYISTALLTVTVSTTGYETGTYSLGNAIITGASGGSPVQGSPASIPVTLYVGQVHRSYLPIILRSAR
;
A
#
# COMPACT_ATOMS: atom_id res chain seq x y z
N MET A 1 -55.96 69.00 -18.96
CA MET A 1 -55.26 70.09 -18.21
C MET A 1 -54.03 69.49 -17.57
N ARG A 2 -52.85 69.91 -18.05
CA ARG A 2 -51.46 69.84 -17.54
C ARG A 2 -51.07 68.57 -16.77
N MET A 3 -50.32 67.59 -17.34
CA MET A 3 -48.87 67.66 -17.57
C MET A 3 -47.98 67.88 -16.33
N TYR A 4 -47.31 66.84 -15.87
CA TYR A 4 -45.91 66.94 -15.40
C TYR A 4 -45.16 65.61 -15.66
N LEU A 5 -44.17 65.68 -16.54
CA LEU A 5 -43.05 64.71 -16.72
C LEU A 5 -42.17 64.73 -15.48
N TRP A 6 -41.77 63.53 -14.99
CA TRP A 6 -40.48 63.35 -14.31
C TRP A 6 -39.72 62.18 -14.92
N LEU A 7 -38.57 62.49 -15.49
CA LEU A 7 -37.55 61.55 -15.89
C LEU A 7 -36.97 60.90 -14.61
N LEU A 8 -36.92 59.58 -14.57
CA LEU A 8 -36.04 58.81 -13.71
C LEU A 8 -35.17 57.95 -14.62
N ALA A 9 -33.89 58.36 -14.72
CA ALA A 9 -32.83 57.56 -15.32
C ALA A 9 -32.53 56.36 -14.39
N ALA A 10 -32.97 55.16 -14.76
CA ALA A 10 -32.54 53.94 -14.15
C ALA A 10 -31.19 53.55 -14.69
N LEU A 11 -30.13 53.67 -13.91
CA LEU A 11 -28.86 53.03 -14.13
C LEU A 11 -29.06 51.50 -14.08
N CYS A 12 -29.15 50.86 -15.21
CA CYS A 12 -28.95 49.42 -15.33
C CYS A 12 -27.46 49.10 -15.12
N LEU A 13 -27.06 48.82 -13.92
CA LEU A 13 -25.83 48.07 -13.64
C LEU A 13 -26.05 46.62 -14.15
N GLY A 14 -25.66 46.36 -15.38
CA GLY A 14 -25.58 45.02 -15.91
C GLY A 14 -24.49 44.25 -15.16
N PHE A 15 -24.87 43.37 -14.24
CA PHE A 15 -24.02 42.28 -13.84
C PHE A 15 -23.86 41.36 -15.06
N LEU A 16 -22.78 41.53 -15.78
CA LEU A 16 -22.28 40.52 -16.69
C LEU A 16 -21.85 39.33 -15.83
N TRP A 17 -22.74 38.39 -15.64
CA TRP A 17 -22.30 37.03 -15.36
C TRP A 17 -21.52 36.57 -16.58
N SER A 18 -20.20 36.65 -16.52
CA SER A 18 -19.37 35.84 -17.37
C SER A 18 -19.63 34.39 -16.95
N ALA A 19 -20.46 33.69 -17.72
CA ALA A 19 -20.39 32.25 -17.73
C ALA A 19 -18.93 31.95 -18.08
N ALA A 20 -18.16 31.43 -17.11
CA ALA A 20 -16.86 30.86 -17.41
C ALA A 20 -17.10 29.87 -18.55
N ALA A 21 -16.46 30.10 -19.69
CA ALA A 21 -16.42 29.11 -20.74
C ALA A 21 -15.95 27.79 -20.09
N PRO A 22 -16.51 26.64 -20.50
CA PRO A 22 -15.98 25.39 -20.03
C PRO A 22 -14.47 25.46 -20.28
N GLN A 23 -13.68 25.26 -19.20
CA GLN A 23 -12.22 25.21 -19.34
C GLN A 23 -11.95 24.17 -20.41
N GLN A 24 -11.30 24.61 -21.47
CA GLN A 24 -10.71 23.67 -22.41
C GLN A 24 -9.78 22.77 -21.57
N VAL A 25 -10.10 21.48 -21.58
CA VAL A 25 -9.19 20.47 -21.08
C VAL A 25 -7.84 20.77 -21.70
N ALA A 26 -6.82 20.90 -20.87
CA ALA A 26 -5.45 21.12 -21.31
C ALA A 26 -5.06 20.03 -22.33
N PRO A 27 -4.07 20.25 -23.18
CA PRO A 27 -3.75 19.32 -24.25
C PRO A 27 -3.53 17.92 -23.65
N GLN A 28 -4.21 16.97 -24.22
CA GLN A 28 -4.18 15.56 -23.94
C GLN A 28 -2.72 15.06 -23.86
N TYR A 29 -2.22 14.83 -22.67
CA TYR A 29 -0.86 14.31 -22.47
C TYR A 29 -0.82 12.80 -22.71
N LEU A 30 -1.95 12.10 -22.43
CA LEU A 30 -2.12 10.68 -22.68
C LEU A 30 -2.45 10.39 -24.14
N SER A 31 -1.65 9.56 -24.78
CA SER A 31 -1.93 9.06 -26.14
C SER A 31 -2.12 7.54 -26.13
N PRO A 32 -3.15 7.03 -26.86
CA PRO A 32 -3.30 5.58 -27.03
C PRO A 32 -2.05 4.98 -27.67
N ARG A 33 -1.48 3.95 -27.05
CA ARG A 33 -0.35 3.21 -27.58
C ARG A 33 -0.84 2.01 -28.39
N TRP A 34 -1.60 1.15 -27.74
CA TRP A 34 -2.26 0.02 -28.37
C TRP A 34 -3.44 -0.47 -27.53
N SER A 35 -4.27 -1.33 -28.15
CA SER A 35 -5.25 -2.15 -27.45
C SER A 35 -5.18 -3.58 -27.95
N ARG A 36 -5.32 -4.55 -27.05
CA ARG A 36 -5.22 -5.95 -27.37
C ARG A 36 -6.40 -6.73 -26.82
N GLN A 37 -7.12 -7.47 -27.66
CA GLN A 37 -8.10 -8.43 -27.24
C GLN A 37 -7.40 -9.71 -26.76
N LEU A 38 -7.81 -10.21 -25.59
CA LEU A 38 -7.28 -11.46 -25.04
C LEU A 38 -8.04 -12.70 -25.56
N PRO A 39 -7.38 -13.87 -25.62
CA PRO A 39 -8.02 -15.14 -25.96
C PRO A 39 -8.73 -15.70 -24.74
N GLY A 40 -9.74 -15.20 -24.24
CA GLY A 40 -10.41 -15.68 -23.03
C GLY A 40 -11.69 -14.91 -22.79
N GLY A 41 -12.22 -15.05 -21.59
CA GLY A 41 -13.39 -14.32 -21.14
C GLY A 41 -13.08 -12.83 -20.90
N ARG A 42 -13.99 -12.18 -20.22
CA ARG A 42 -13.85 -10.77 -19.86
C ARG A 42 -12.78 -10.55 -18.77
N ILE A 43 -12.23 -9.36 -18.71
CA ILE A 43 -11.48 -8.87 -17.55
C ILE A 43 -12.48 -8.14 -16.66
N GLU A 44 -12.58 -8.52 -15.40
CA GLU A 44 -13.48 -7.86 -14.44
C GLU A 44 -12.67 -7.16 -13.35
N ASP A 45 -12.18 -7.88 -12.37
CA ASP A 45 -11.47 -7.30 -11.23
C ASP A 45 -9.95 -7.52 -11.27
N SER A 46 -9.45 -8.38 -12.19
CA SER A 46 -8.01 -8.61 -12.35
C SER A 46 -7.31 -7.35 -12.84
N SER A 47 -6.55 -6.71 -11.97
CA SER A 47 -5.69 -5.59 -12.33
C SER A 47 -4.40 -6.08 -12.97
N PRO A 48 -3.84 -5.38 -13.97
CA PRO A 48 -2.57 -5.76 -14.56
C PRO A 48 -1.43 -5.59 -13.56
N THR A 49 -0.49 -6.52 -13.58
CA THR A 49 0.81 -6.43 -12.90
C THR A 49 1.88 -6.23 -13.94
N LEU A 50 2.76 -5.26 -13.72
CA LEU A 50 3.88 -4.94 -14.61
C LEU A 50 5.19 -5.46 -14.00
N TYR A 51 5.96 -6.20 -14.76
CA TYR A 51 7.24 -6.73 -14.30
C TYR A 51 8.13 -7.11 -15.49
N ASP A 52 9.44 -6.86 -15.39
CA ASP A 52 10.43 -7.37 -16.35
C ASP A 52 10.70 -8.85 -16.04
N LEU A 53 9.97 -9.74 -16.71
CA LEU A 53 10.01 -11.19 -16.45
C LEU A 53 11.25 -11.87 -17.03
N ASP A 54 11.83 -11.34 -18.10
CA ASP A 54 12.91 -11.99 -18.80
C ASP A 54 14.28 -11.28 -18.72
N GLY A 55 14.29 -10.09 -18.09
CA GLY A 55 15.49 -9.33 -17.81
C GLY A 55 15.99 -8.52 -19.01
N ASP A 56 15.12 -8.21 -19.97
CA ASP A 56 15.48 -7.42 -21.15
C ASP A 56 15.36 -5.88 -20.93
N GLY A 57 14.85 -5.50 -19.75
CA GLY A 57 14.66 -4.11 -19.32
C GLY A 57 13.32 -3.52 -19.75
N LYS A 58 12.41 -4.30 -20.31
CA LYS A 58 11.05 -3.91 -20.63
C LYS A 58 10.08 -4.63 -19.72
N LEU A 59 8.89 -4.07 -19.56
CA LEU A 59 7.90 -4.63 -18.64
C LEU A 59 6.89 -5.48 -19.40
N GLU A 60 6.72 -6.72 -19.00
CA GLU A 60 5.61 -7.55 -19.38
C GLU A 60 4.36 -7.19 -18.57
N ILE A 61 3.20 -7.44 -19.18
CA ILE A 61 1.88 -7.20 -18.60
C ILE A 61 1.24 -8.54 -18.29
N ILE A 62 1.00 -8.80 -17.01
CA ILE A 62 0.43 -10.04 -16.50
C ILE A 62 -1.01 -9.76 -16.07
N ILE A 63 -1.99 -10.50 -16.62
CA ILE A 63 -3.40 -10.27 -16.35
C ILE A 63 -4.25 -11.52 -16.52
N GLY A 64 -5.31 -11.62 -15.70
CA GLY A 64 -6.26 -12.72 -15.74
C GLY A 64 -7.59 -12.37 -16.40
N THR A 65 -8.33 -13.38 -16.86
CA THR A 65 -9.71 -13.23 -17.35
C THR A 65 -10.69 -14.09 -16.58
N THR A 66 -11.95 -13.64 -16.50
CA THR A 66 -13.04 -14.42 -15.91
C THR A 66 -13.69 -15.34 -16.95
N LYS A 67 -14.48 -16.30 -16.43
CA LYS A 67 -15.29 -17.19 -17.28
C LYS A 67 -16.62 -16.51 -17.60
N ASN A 68 -16.80 -16.14 -18.87
CA ASN A 68 -18.11 -15.74 -19.36
C ASN A 68 -18.23 -16.08 -20.85
N GLY A 69 -18.77 -17.27 -21.16
CA GLY A 69 -18.87 -17.77 -22.53
C GLY A 69 -17.57 -18.27 -23.15
N ALA A 70 -16.42 -18.00 -22.54
CA ALA A 70 -15.09 -18.50 -22.94
C ALA A 70 -14.33 -19.06 -21.73
N SER A 71 -13.32 -19.89 -21.98
CA SER A 71 -12.45 -20.40 -20.91
C SER A 71 -11.58 -19.26 -20.36
N PRO A 72 -11.43 -19.14 -19.02
CA PRO A 72 -10.57 -18.14 -18.44
C PRO A 72 -9.10 -18.40 -18.79
N VAL A 73 -8.31 -17.34 -18.90
CA VAL A 73 -6.88 -17.43 -19.16
C VAL A 73 -6.10 -16.54 -18.19
N LEU A 74 -4.87 -16.95 -17.92
CA LEU A 74 -3.78 -16.07 -17.52
C LEU A 74 -3.00 -15.71 -18.78
N ALA A 75 -2.79 -14.45 -19.06
CA ALA A 75 -2.07 -13.96 -20.22
C ALA A 75 -0.89 -13.10 -19.79
N VAL A 76 0.22 -13.23 -20.50
CA VAL A 76 1.38 -12.34 -20.44
C VAL A 76 1.55 -11.70 -21.80
N LEU A 77 1.65 -10.38 -21.83
CA LEU A 77 1.86 -9.57 -23.03
C LEU A 77 3.21 -8.86 -22.95
N GLU A 78 3.82 -8.67 -24.10
CA GLU A 78 4.99 -7.82 -24.28
C GLU A 78 4.61 -6.32 -24.22
N ASP A 79 5.58 -5.45 -24.11
CA ASP A 79 5.45 -3.99 -24.12
C ASP A 79 4.65 -3.43 -25.30
N ASP A 80 4.68 -4.11 -26.46
CA ASP A 80 3.95 -3.72 -27.69
C ASP A 80 2.52 -4.31 -27.77
N GLY A 81 2.07 -5.03 -26.70
CA GLY A 81 0.79 -5.69 -26.64
C GLY A 81 0.73 -7.02 -27.39
N THR A 82 1.84 -7.56 -27.89
CA THR A 82 1.88 -8.94 -28.40
C THR A 82 1.71 -9.91 -27.24
N ILE A 83 0.89 -10.93 -27.42
CA ILE A 83 0.74 -11.96 -26.41
C ILE A 83 1.99 -12.85 -26.42
N LYS A 84 2.83 -12.76 -25.38
CA LYS A 84 4.01 -13.59 -25.18
C LYS A 84 3.58 -15.04 -24.99
N TRP A 85 2.61 -15.26 -24.10
CA TRP A 85 1.95 -16.55 -23.93
C TRP A 85 0.60 -16.38 -23.20
N SER A 86 -0.25 -17.38 -23.26
CA SER A 86 -1.45 -17.48 -22.46
C SER A 86 -1.75 -18.92 -22.10
N VAL A 87 -2.25 -19.15 -20.89
CA VAL A 87 -2.61 -20.48 -20.36
C VAL A 87 -4.07 -20.48 -19.98
N THR A 88 -4.81 -21.48 -20.48
CA THR A 88 -6.20 -21.71 -20.07
C THR A 88 -6.23 -22.23 -18.64
N LEU A 89 -7.03 -21.60 -17.80
CA LEU A 89 -7.20 -21.98 -16.41
C LEU A 89 -8.51 -22.73 -16.19
N PRO A 90 -8.59 -23.54 -15.14
CA PRO A 90 -9.80 -24.31 -14.86
C PRO A 90 -10.96 -23.43 -14.39
N ASP A 91 -10.63 -22.33 -13.70
CA ASP A 91 -11.58 -21.47 -12.99
C ASP A 91 -11.30 -19.99 -13.30
N PRO A 92 -12.30 -19.09 -13.15
CA PRO A 92 -12.16 -17.66 -13.39
C PRO A 92 -11.02 -17.02 -12.60
N VAL A 93 -10.39 -15.98 -13.18
CA VAL A 93 -9.42 -15.13 -12.50
C VAL A 93 -10.06 -13.78 -12.26
N ASN A 94 -10.40 -13.51 -11.01
CA ASN A 94 -10.87 -12.21 -10.53
C ASN A 94 -9.82 -11.52 -9.66
N SER A 95 -8.79 -12.26 -9.23
CA SER A 95 -7.64 -11.73 -8.52
C SER A 95 -6.65 -11.06 -9.47
N SER A 96 -5.84 -10.16 -8.95
CA SER A 96 -4.66 -9.64 -9.65
C SER A 96 -3.50 -10.64 -9.47
N PRO A 97 -2.73 -10.97 -10.54
CA PRO A 97 -1.57 -11.85 -10.42
C PRO A 97 -0.44 -11.20 -9.62
N ALA A 98 0.19 -11.93 -8.70
CA ALA A 98 1.41 -11.50 -8.04
C ALA A 98 2.64 -12.03 -8.79
N VAL A 99 3.77 -11.28 -8.68
CA VAL A 99 5.05 -11.66 -9.29
C VAL A 99 6.16 -11.53 -8.25
N ALA A 100 6.91 -12.59 -8.05
CA ALA A 100 8.05 -12.65 -7.13
C ALA A 100 8.99 -13.80 -7.52
N ASP A 101 10.27 -13.66 -7.21
CA ASP A 101 11.19 -14.80 -7.18
C ASP A 101 10.86 -15.64 -5.94
N ILE A 102 10.15 -16.75 -6.14
CA ILE A 102 9.80 -17.68 -5.06
C ILE A 102 10.73 -18.89 -5.01
N SER A 103 11.77 -18.92 -5.81
CA SER A 103 12.80 -19.96 -5.75
C SER A 103 13.61 -19.85 -4.46
N TYR A 104 13.99 -20.98 -3.86
CA TYR A 104 14.87 -20.98 -2.70
C TYR A 104 16.06 -21.92 -2.89
N PRO A 105 17.30 -21.42 -2.82
CA PRO A 105 17.67 -20.01 -2.71
C PRO A 105 17.20 -19.20 -3.93
N PRO A 106 16.98 -17.88 -3.80
CA PRO A 106 16.56 -17.03 -4.91
C PRO A 106 17.50 -17.14 -6.10
N ASP A 107 16.95 -17.30 -7.30
CA ASP A 107 17.73 -17.44 -8.54
C ASP A 107 17.67 -16.18 -9.43
N GLY A 108 16.91 -15.18 -9.01
CA GLY A 108 16.71 -13.91 -9.71
C GLY A 108 15.71 -14.01 -10.88
N ILE A 109 15.01 -15.14 -11.00
CA ILE A 109 13.99 -15.36 -12.03
C ILE A 109 12.61 -15.35 -11.38
N PRO A 110 11.73 -14.39 -11.72
CA PRO A 110 10.45 -14.29 -11.07
C PRO A 110 9.46 -15.36 -11.53
N GLU A 111 8.59 -15.74 -10.62
CA GLU A 111 7.41 -16.55 -10.86
C GLU A 111 6.13 -15.71 -10.77
N ILE A 112 5.07 -16.22 -11.39
CA ILE A 112 3.75 -15.61 -11.42
C ILE A 112 2.80 -16.45 -10.58
N ILE A 113 2.18 -15.85 -9.58
CA ILE A 113 1.24 -16.51 -8.68
C ILE A 113 -0.16 -15.92 -8.93
N VAL A 114 -1.15 -16.78 -9.16
CA VAL A 114 -2.53 -16.36 -9.44
C VAL A 114 -3.53 -17.16 -8.62
N SER A 115 -4.51 -16.47 -8.03
CA SER A 115 -5.68 -17.07 -7.41
C SER A 115 -6.80 -17.22 -8.43
N THR A 116 -7.55 -18.32 -8.37
CA THR A 116 -8.66 -18.60 -9.26
C THR A 116 -9.93 -19.00 -8.50
N GLY A 117 -11.05 -18.97 -9.19
CA GLY A 117 -12.36 -19.21 -8.62
C GLY A 117 -13.11 -17.90 -8.42
N GLY A 118 -14.42 -17.92 -8.36
CA GLY A 118 -15.20 -16.69 -8.20
C GLY A 118 -16.59 -16.73 -8.79
N ASP A 119 -17.08 -17.89 -9.15
CA ASP A 119 -18.50 -18.08 -9.41
C ASP A 119 -19.13 -18.68 -8.15
N VAL A 120 -20.17 -18.04 -7.63
CA VAL A 120 -20.96 -18.51 -6.47
C VAL A 120 -21.54 -19.91 -6.66
N THR A 121 -21.52 -20.42 -7.89
CA THR A 121 -21.95 -21.78 -8.24
C THR A 121 -20.81 -22.80 -8.26
N GLN A 122 -19.54 -22.36 -8.14
CA GLN A 122 -18.37 -23.23 -8.23
C GLN A 122 -17.78 -23.50 -6.84
N GLN A 123 -17.62 -24.79 -6.54
CA GLN A 123 -17.13 -25.28 -5.25
C GLN A 123 -15.60 -25.39 -5.18
N ARG A 124 -14.86 -24.73 -6.08
CA ARG A 124 -13.40 -24.87 -6.16
C ARG A 124 -12.75 -23.54 -6.51
N GLY A 125 -11.65 -23.28 -5.84
CA GLY A 125 -10.65 -22.28 -6.19
C GLY A 125 -9.28 -22.92 -6.17
N SER A 126 -8.31 -22.23 -6.73
CA SER A 126 -6.92 -22.68 -6.72
C SER A 126 -5.99 -21.49 -6.58
N VAL A 127 -4.81 -21.72 -6.03
CA VAL A 127 -3.66 -20.84 -6.20
C VAL A 127 -2.63 -21.60 -7.03
N ILE A 128 -2.14 -20.97 -8.09
CA ILE A 128 -1.28 -21.62 -9.07
C ILE A 128 -0.06 -20.76 -9.32
N ALA A 129 1.12 -21.37 -9.29
CA ALA A 129 2.36 -20.70 -9.71
C ALA A 129 2.78 -21.16 -11.10
N PHE A 130 3.28 -20.20 -11.87
CA PHE A 130 3.85 -20.39 -13.20
C PHE A 130 5.23 -19.78 -13.25
N ASN A 131 6.14 -20.41 -14.00
CA ASN A 131 7.37 -19.73 -14.35
C ASN A 131 7.14 -18.66 -15.44
N ARG A 132 8.13 -17.84 -15.72
CA ARG A 132 8.08 -16.77 -16.72
C ARG A 132 7.68 -17.21 -18.13
N ASN A 133 7.74 -18.51 -18.45
CA ASN A 133 7.36 -19.08 -19.75
C ASN A 133 5.95 -19.71 -19.76
N GLY A 134 5.15 -19.50 -18.70
CA GLY A 134 3.80 -20.04 -18.60
C GLY A 134 3.71 -21.54 -18.25
N VAL A 135 4.82 -22.15 -17.80
CA VAL A 135 4.80 -23.53 -17.33
C VAL A 135 4.38 -23.56 -15.87
N GLN A 136 3.32 -24.30 -15.58
CA GLN A 136 2.84 -24.48 -14.21
C GLN A 136 3.90 -25.19 -13.37
N LEU A 137 4.27 -24.58 -12.24
CA LEU A 137 5.20 -25.13 -11.26
C LEU A 137 4.46 -25.97 -10.22
N TRP A 138 3.44 -25.39 -9.63
CA TRP A 138 2.59 -26.07 -8.67
C TRP A 138 1.16 -25.50 -8.69
N ARG A 139 0.26 -26.23 -8.06
CA ARG A 139 -1.13 -25.81 -7.85
C ARG A 139 -1.59 -26.30 -6.48
N TYR A 140 -2.21 -25.41 -5.72
CA TYR A 140 -2.93 -25.72 -4.49
C TYR A 140 -4.42 -25.50 -4.72
N ASP A 141 -5.24 -26.52 -4.47
CA ASP A 141 -6.70 -26.41 -4.60
C ASP A 141 -7.32 -26.10 -3.25
N THR A 142 -8.06 -24.99 -3.16
CA THR A 142 -8.92 -24.72 -2.01
C THR A 142 -10.13 -25.63 -2.11
N THR A 143 -10.35 -26.40 -1.07
CA THR A 143 -11.51 -27.28 -0.94
C THR A 143 -12.27 -26.86 0.30
N ASP A 144 -13.61 -26.96 0.28
CA ASP A 144 -14.42 -26.78 1.48
C ASP A 144 -13.96 -27.76 2.58
N ALA A 145 -12.89 -27.37 3.31
CA ALA A 145 -12.29 -28.17 4.36
C ALA A 145 -13.27 -28.41 5.53
N GLN A 146 -14.33 -27.64 5.60
CA GLN A 146 -15.37 -27.73 6.63
C GLN A 146 -16.57 -28.59 6.20
N GLY A 147 -16.67 -28.95 4.91
CA GLY A 147 -17.80 -29.74 4.37
C GLY A 147 -19.14 -29.00 4.45
N THR A 148 -19.12 -27.68 4.45
CA THR A 148 -20.30 -26.82 4.59
C THR A 148 -21.03 -26.58 3.29
N GLY A 149 -20.45 -27.02 2.15
CA GLY A 149 -20.97 -26.73 0.79
C GLY A 149 -20.79 -25.28 0.36
N THR A 150 -19.95 -24.52 1.06
CA THR A 150 -19.62 -23.15 0.70
C THR A 150 -18.75 -23.11 -0.54
N PRO A 151 -18.97 -22.15 -1.47
CA PRO A 151 -18.04 -21.90 -2.57
C PRO A 151 -16.63 -21.67 -2.03
N SER A 152 -15.61 -22.17 -2.69
CA SER A 152 -14.20 -22.04 -2.28
C SER A 152 -13.37 -21.26 -3.31
N GLY A 153 -14.00 -20.31 -4.02
CA GLY A 153 -13.33 -19.41 -4.94
C GLY A 153 -12.40 -18.43 -4.21
N ASN A 154 -11.34 -18.00 -4.87
CA ASN A 154 -10.37 -17.05 -4.31
C ASN A 154 -10.40 -15.75 -5.12
N TRP A 155 -11.08 -14.73 -4.58
CA TRP A 155 -11.06 -13.37 -5.14
C TRP A 155 -9.95 -12.52 -4.56
N SER A 156 -9.52 -12.84 -3.34
CA SER A 156 -8.32 -12.28 -2.75
C SER A 156 -7.13 -12.52 -3.69
N SER A 157 -6.43 -11.49 -4.04
CA SER A 157 -5.17 -11.63 -4.77
C SER A 157 -4.11 -12.25 -3.85
N PRO A 158 -3.21 -13.10 -4.36
CA PRO A 158 -2.12 -13.60 -3.56
C PRO A 158 -1.18 -12.47 -3.18
N THR A 159 -0.71 -12.49 -1.93
CA THR A 159 0.36 -11.63 -1.44
C THR A 159 1.57 -12.49 -1.16
N VAL A 160 2.76 -12.03 -1.56
CA VAL A 160 4.01 -12.78 -1.46
C VAL A 160 5.03 -12.02 -0.62
N GLY A 161 5.59 -12.67 0.39
CA GLY A 161 6.62 -12.08 1.25
C GLY A 161 7.40 -13.14 2.02
N ASP A 162 8.59 -12.78 2.48
CA ASP A 162 9.39 -13.54 3.44
C ASP A 162 8.88 -13.19 4.85
N LEU A 163 7.95 -14.00 5.38
CA LEU A 163 7.24 -13.69 6.62
C LEU A 163 8.11 -13.87 7.86
N ASP A 164 9.12 -14.71 7.80
CA ASP A 164 9.94 -15.05 8.97
C ASP A 164 11.44 -14.71 8.81
N GLY A 165 11.78 -14.00 7.73
CA GLY A 165 13.12 -13.50 7.48
C GLY A 165 14.15 -14.60 7.15
N ASN A 166 13.69 -15.79 6.76
CA ASN A 166 14.54 -16.93 6.48
C ASN A 166 15.07 -16.96 5.02
N GLY A 167 14.50 -16.13 4.14
CA GLY A 167 14.84 -15.94 2.74
C GLY A 167 14.04 -16.77 1.75
N ASP A 168 13.12 -17.65 2.18
CA ASP A 168 12.10 -18.23 1.30
C ASP A 168 10.80 -17.43 1.38
N MET A 169 9.99 -17.50 0.33
CA MET A 169 8.77 -16.70 0.23
C MET A 169 7.54 -17.50 0.65
N GLU A 170 6.68 -16.86 1.41
CA GLU A 170 5.34 -17.35 1.71
C GLU A 170 4.30 -16.67 0.83
N ILE A 171 3.21 -17.38 0.59
CA ILE A 171 2.06 -16.93 -0.18
C ILE A 171 0.82 -16.91 0.72
N VAL A 172 0.26 -15.72 0.95
CA VAL A 172 -0.96 -15.51 1.75
C VAL A 172 -2.12 -15.13 0.85
N PHE A 173 -3.29 -15.72 1.09
CA PHE A 173 -4.52 -15.39 0.36
C PHE A 173 -5.77 -15.71 1.17
N GLY A 174 -6.84 -15.01 0.87
CA GLY A 174 -8.18 -15.27 1.40
C GLY A 174 -9.03 -16.12 0.46
N SER A 175 -9.98 -16.86 1.01
CA SER A 175 -10.88 -17.72 0.26
C SER A 175 -12.35 -17.56 0.70
N TRP A 176 -13.27 -17.89 -0.19
CA TRP A 176 -14.70 -17.92 0.11
C TRP A 176 -15.12 -19.09 0.98
N ASP A 177 -14.25 -20.09 1.16
CA ASP A 177 -14.46 -21.18 2.11
C ASP A 177 -14.28 -20.77 3.58
N ARG A 178 -14.18 -19.46 3.83
CA ARG A 178 -14.05 -18.84 5.15
C ARG A 178 -12.68 -19.04 5.80
N ASN A 179 -11.64 -19.14 4.99
CA ASN A 179 -10.30 -19.29 5.51
C ASN A 179 -9.33 -18.27 4.88
N ILE A 180 -8.36 -17.88 5.66
CA ILE A 180 -7.12 -17.23 5.23
C ILE A 180 -6.07 -18.34 5.22
N TYR A 181 -5.36 -18.49 4.13
CA TYR A 181 -4.37 -19.55 3.93
C TYR A 181 -2.97 -18.98 3.82
N MET A 182 -2.00 -19.77 4.24
CA MET A 182 -0.59 -19.57 3.92
C MET A 182 0.01 -20.84 3.32
N LEU A 183 0.71 -20.67 2.22
CA LEU A 183 1.53 -21.68 1.55
C LEU A 183 2.99 -21.26 1.61
N ASN A 184 3.91 -22.23 1.59
CA ASN A 184 5.32 -21.93 1.35
C ASN A 184 5.61 -21.72 -0.16
N HIS A 185 6.85 -21.36 -0.50
CA HIS A 185 7.32 -21.14 -1.86
C HIS A 185 7.11 -22.32 -2.83
N LEU A 186 6.96 -23.55 -2.32
CA LEU A 186 6.67 -24.76 -3.09
C LEU A 186 5.16 -25.03 -3.26
N GLY A 187 4.29 -24.11 -2.82
CA GLY A 187 2.83 -24.27 -2.86
C GLY A 187 2.31 -25.28 -1.84
N GLN A 188 3.11 -25.64 -0.84
CA GLN A 188 2.71 -26.58 0.20
C GLN A 188 1.99 -25.83 1.32
N TYR A 189 0.84 -26.37 1.71
CA TYR A 189 0.05 -25.86 2.82
C TYR A 189 0.85 -25.80 4.11
N GLN A 190 0.79 -24.66 4.80
CA GLN A 190 1.38 -24.45 6.11
C GLN A 190 0.29 -24.38 7.18
N TRP A 191 -0.61 -23.43 7.03
CA TRP A 191 -1.73 -23.25 7.95
C TRP A 191 -2.91 -22.53 7.28
N HIS A 192 -4.05 -22.53 7.94
CA HIS A 192 -5.16 -21.62 7.65
C HIS A 192 -5.73 -21.06 8.96
N TYR A 193 -6.30 -19.86 8.87
CA TYR A 193 -7.08 -19.24 9.92
C TYR A 193 -8.55 -19.16 9.49
N HIS A 194 -9.44 -19.78 10.29
CA HIS A 194 -10.87 -19.77 9.98
C HIS A 194 -11.51 -18.43 10.39
N VAL A 195 -12.27 -17.82 9.47
CA VAL A 195 -13.05 -16.59 9.66
C VAL A 195 -14.56 -16.89 9.60
N ALA A 196 -15.39 -15.90 9.95
CA ALA A 196 -16.83 -16.14 10.07
C ALA A 196 -17.54 -16.22 8.71
N ASP A 197 -16.99 -15.63 7.66
CA ASP A 197 -17.54 -15.61 6.30
C ASP A 197 -16.41 -15.47 5.27
N THR A 198 -16.75 -15.06 4.04
CA THR A 198 -15.83 -14.98 2.91
C THR A 198 -14.71 -13.96 3.11
N VAL A 199 -13.59 -14.15 2.39
CA VAL A 199 -12.48 -13.21 2.38
C VAL A 199 -12.26 -12.72 0.95
N TRP A 200 -12.46 -11.41 0.75
CA TRP A 200 -12.28 -10.72 -0.54
C TRP A 200 -11.00 -9.88 -0.56
N SER A 201 -10.65 -9.34 0.60
CA SER A 201 -9.50 -8.48 0.82
C SER A 201 -8.20 -9.20 0.47
N THR A 202 -7.27 -8.53 -0.18
CA THR A 202 -5.88 -8.95 -0.31
C THR A 202 -5.14 -8.58 0.95
N ALA A 203 -4.29 -9.46 1.47
CA ALA A 203 -3.53 -9.20 2.68
C ALA A 203 -2.45 -8.14 2.44
N ALA A 204 -2.21 -7.25 3.42
CA ALA A 204 -0.98 -6.49 3.50
C ALA A 204 0.03 -7.22 4.40
N LEU A 205 1.32 -7.03 4.11
CA LEU A 205 2.43 -7.60 4.89
C LEU A 205 3.32 -6.48 5.39
N ALA A 206 3.50 -6.38 6.72
CA ALA A 206 4.33 -5.36 7.32
C ALA A 206 4.84 -5.82 8.70
N ASP A 207 6.06 -5.45 9.08
CA ASP A 207 6.64 -5.67 10.40
C ASP A 207 6.14 -4.56 11.35
N LEU A 208 5.00 -4.82 12.02
CA LEU A 208 4.28 -3.85 12.85
C LEU A 208 4.94 -3.59 14.20
N ASP A 209 5.67 -4.55 14.74
CA ASP A 209 6.35 -4.43 16.06
C ASP A 209 7.88 -4.34 15.95
N ARG A 210 8.41 -4.44 14.73
CA ARG A 210 9.82 -4.32 14.39
C ARG A 210 10.68 -5.42 15.00
N ASP A 211 10.15 -6.64 15.03
CA ASP A 211 10.88 -7.81 15.46
C ASP A 211 11.59 -8.55 14.32
N GLY A 212 11.24 -8.24 13.07
CA GLY A 212 11.82 -8.78 11.84
C GLY A 212 10.96 -9.80 11.14
N ASP A 213 9.86 -10.21 11.75
CA ASP A 213 8.83 -11.02 11.12
C ASP A 213 7.75 -10.11 10.53
N LEU A 214 7.08 -10.53 9.47
CA LEU A 214 5.98 -9.76 8.89
C LEU A 214 4.65 -10.23 9.46
N GLU A 215 3.81 -9.28 9.87
CA GLU A 215 2.42 -9.52 10.18
C GLU A 215 1.56 -9.48 8.94
N ILE A 216 0.47 -10.26 8.99
CA ILE A 216 -0.54 -10.35 7.95
C ILE A 216 -1.75 -9.52 8.38
N ILE A 217 -2.03 -8.45 7.65
CA ILE A 217 -3.16 -7.55 7.88
C ILE A 217 -4.21 -7.78 6.80
N ILE A 218 -5.45 -8.16 7.17
CA ILE A 218 -6.46 -8.53 6.19
C ILE A 218 -7.88 -8.18 6.63
N GLY A 219 -8.71 -7.77 5.67
CA GLY A 219 -10.14 -7.56 5.86
C GLY A 219 -10.97 -8.82 5.65
N THR A 220 -12.10 -8.95 6.34
CA THR A 220 -13.01 -10.09 6.18
C THR A 220 -14.47 -9.67 6.16
N ASP A 221 -15.31 -10.59 5.71
CA ASP A 221 -16.76 -10.49 5.78
C ASP A 221 -17.32 -11.14 7.04
N ILE A 222 -18.54 -10.72 7.42
CA ILE A 222 -19.38 -11.43 8.36
C ILE A 222 -20.84 -11.28 7.93
N ALA A 223 -21.42 -12.36 7.41
CA ALA A 223 -22.84 -12.44 7.12
C ALA A 223 -23.40 -13.71 7.77
N GLY A 224 -24.01 -13.59 8.96
CA GLY A 224 -24.78 -14.67 9.52
C GLY A 224 -24.21 -15.50 10.67
N GLY A 225 -23.34 -14.94 11.50
CA GLY A 225 -23.15 -15.43 12.86
C GLY A 225 -22.37 -16.74 13.04
N GLY A 226 -21.24 -16.90 12.36
CA GLY A 226 -20.28 -17.98 12.62
C GLY A 226 -19.66 -17.92 14.03
N VAL A 227 -18.89 -18.94 14.38
CA VAL A 227 -18.08 -18.95 15.61
C VAL A 227 -16.63 -19.03 15.19
N LEU A 228 -15.82 -18.07 15.64
CA LEU A 228 -14.40 -18.06 15.36
C LEU A 228 -13.64 -19.10 16.20
N PRO A 229 -12.40 -19.46 15.84
CA PRO A 229 -11.62 -20.47 16.53
C PRO A 229 -11.43 -20.19 18.04
N ASP A 230 -11.41 -18.91 18.43
CA ASP A 230 -11.31 -18.46 19.82
C ASP A 230 -12.67 -18.44 20.57
N GLY A 231 -13.73 -18.96 19.95
CA GLY A 231 -15.09 -19.00 20.51
C GLY A 231 -15.87 -17.70 20.41
N TYR A 232 -15.30 -16.65 19.83
CA TYR A 232 -15.99 -15.38 19.62
C TYR A 232 -17.15 -15.53 18.63
N ARG A 233 -18.27 -14.90 18.94
CA ARG A 233 -19.47 -14.86 18.08
C ARG A 233 -19.63 -13.45 17.54
N PRO A 234 -19.21 -13.19 16.30
CA PRO A 234 -19.34 -11.87 15.73
C PRO A 234 -20.79 -11.50 15.44
N THR A 235 -21.07 -10.21 15.45
CA THR A 235 -22.26 -9.65 14.80
C THR A 235 -21.99 -9.43 13.33
N ASP A 236 -23.04 -9.22 12.53
CA ASP A 236 -22.90 -8.85 11.12
C ASP A 236 -21.97 -7.65 10.93
N GLY A 237 -21.17 -7.67 9.87
CA GLY A 237 -20.17 -6.66 9.56
C GLY A 237 -18.93 -7.24 8.90
N GLY A 238 -17.77 -6.87 9.39
CA GLY A 238 -16.47 -7.37 8.97
C GLY A 238 -15.42 -7.27 10.07
N PHE A 239 -14.24 -7.83 9.83
CA PHE A 239 -13.08 -7.63 10.69
C PHE A 239 -11.92 -7.06 9.90
N VAL A 240 -11.10 -6.26 10.58
CA VAL A 240 -9.66 -6.17 10.29
C VAL A 240 -8.97 -7.12 11.27
N LEU A 241 -8.21 -8.06 10.71
CA LEU A 241 -7.44 -9.05 11.44
C LEU A 241 -5.95 -8.79 11.27
N ILE A 242 -5.19 -9.03 12.33
CA ILE A 242 -3.73 -9.13 12.29
C ILE A 242 -3.36 -10.53 12.76
N LEU A 243 -2.61 -11.24 11.93
CA LEU A 243 -2.09 -12.58 12.22
C LEU A 243 -0.57 -12.55 12.20
N ASP A 244 0.06 -13.41 13.01
CA ASP A 244 1.49 -13.65 12.92
C ASP A 244 1.82 -14.64 11.77
N LYS A 245 3.11 -14.84 11.50
CA LYS A 245 3.62 -15.79 10.51
C LYS A 245 3.13 -17.24 10.71
N ASN A 246 2.68 -17.60 11.92
CA ASN A 246 2.16 -18.94 12.26
C ASN A 246 0.63 -19.01 12.15
N GLY A 247 -0.03 -17.95 11.70
CA GLY A 247 -1.49 -17.86 11.60
C GLY A 247 -2.19 -17.66 12.94
N GLN A 248 -1.48 -17.22 13.98
CA GLN A 248 -2.09 -16.90 15.26
C GLN A 248 -2.62 -15.46 15.25
N LYS A 249 -3.81 -15.27 15.78
CA LYS A 249 -4.40 -13.93 15.88
C LYS A 249 -3.64 -13.08 16.90
N LEU A 250 -3.08 -11.97 16.43
CA LEU A 250 -2.49 -10.93 17.27
C LEU A 250 -3.53 -9.87 17.64
N ALA A 251 -4.32 -9.39 16.67
CA ALA A 251 -5.37 -8.40 16.92
C ALA A 251 -6.59 -8.64 16.02
N ARG A 252 -7.73 -8.08 16.43
CA ARG A 252 -8.97 -8.07 15.69
C ARG A 252 -9.79 -6.83 16.04
N ARG A 253 -10.29 -6.13 15.00
CA ARG A 253 -11.25 -5.03 15.17
C ARG A 253 -12.51 -5.33 14.36
N GLN A 254 -13.67 -5.40 15.02
CA GLN A 254 -14.95 -5.57 14.33
C GLN A 254 -15.48 -4.24 13.81
N MET A 255 -16.00 -4.25 12.59
CA MET A 255 -16.63 -3.15 11.89
C MET A 255 -18.12 -3.43 11.68
N ASN A 256 -18.91 -2.37 11.44
CA ASN A 256 -20.36 -2.49 11.20
C ASN A 256 -20.69 -2.86 9.75
N GLU A 257 -19.71 -2.91 8.87
CA GLU A 257 -19.86 -3.24 7.46
C GLU A 257 -18.73 -4.22 7.05
N VAL A 258 -18.93 -4.96 5.97
CA VAL A 258 -17.93 -5.88 5.42
C VAL A 258 -16.67 -5.13 4.98
N ILE A 259 -15.55 -5.82 4.93
CA ILE A 259 -14.27 -5.26 4.47
C ILE A 259 -13.85 -5.95 3.18
N TYR A 260 -14.21 -5.34 2.03
CA TYR A 260 -13.74 -5.78 0.71
C TYR A 260 -12.42 -5.11 0.32
N SER A 261 -12.18 -3.93 0.86
CA SER A 261 -10.96 -3.15 0.69
C SER A 261 -9.76 -3.92 1.21
N SER A 262 -8.66 -3.88 0.48
CA SER A 262 -7.37 -4.40 0.93
C SER A 262 -6.66 -3.33 1.76
N PRO A 263 -6.04 -3.67 2.91
CA PRO A 263 -5.37 -2.69 3.76
C PRO A 263 -4.16 -2.05 3.08
N ALA A 264 -3.94 -0.76 3.33
CA ALA A 264 -2.70 -0.07 3.06
C ALA A 264 -1.98 0.25 4.38
N VAL A 265 -0.67 0.03 4.42
CA VAL A 265 0.15 0.16 5.62
C VAL A 265 1.35 1.06 5.35
N GLY A 266 1.62 2.01 6.24
CA GLY A 266 2.77 2.93 6.14
C GLY A 266 2.93 3.77 7.39
N ASP A 267 4.10 4.36 7.58
CA ASP A 267 4.36 5.39 8.60
C ASP A 267 3.91 6.74 8.02
N VAL A 268 2.64 7.07 8.22
CA VAL A 268 2.02 8.21 7.52
C VAL A 268 2.33 9.56 8.18
N ASP A 269 2.73 9.58 9.44
CA ASP A 269 3.08 10.81 10.18
C ASP A 269 4.59 10.92 10.49
N GLY A 270 5.41 10.02 9.95
CA GLY A 270 6.87 10.03 10.10
C GLY A 270 7.37 9.78 11.53
N ASP A 271 6.51 9.27 12.45
CA ASP A 271 6.87 9.03 13.85
C ASP A 271 7.63 7.70 14.02
N GLY A 272 7.67 6.91 12.98
CA GLY A 272 8.37 5.64 12.91
C GLY A 272 7.52 4.46 13.33
N ARG A 273 6.22 4.57 13.48
CA ARG A 273 5.26 3.48 13.64
C ARG A 273 4.45 3.35 12.37
N LEU A 274 3.92 2.15 12.16
CA LEU A 274 3.11 1.90 10.98
C LEU A 274 1.63 2.07 11.32
N GLU A 275 0.92 2.76 10.44
CA GLU A 275 -0.52 2.91 10.47
C GLU A 275 -1.17 2.05 9.39
N ILE A 276 -2.40 1.64 9.64
CA ILE A 276 -3.20 0.75 8.79
C ILE A 276 -4.45 1.49 8.35
N PHE A 277 -4.71 1.53 7.04
CA PHE A 277 -5.91 2.15 6.48
C PHE A 277 -6.73 1.14 5.69
N VAL A 278 -8.07 1.23 5.82
CA VAL A 278 -9.00 0.32 5.14
C VAL A 278 -10.37 0.97 4.96
N GLY A 279 -10.97 0.76 3.80
CA GLY A 279 -12.34 1.18 3.51
C GLY A 279 -13.38 0.12 3.90
N THR A 280 -14.58 0.54 4.28
CA THR A 280 -15.70 -0.39 4.46
C THR A 280 -16.43 -0.63 3.16
N GLY A 281 -16.88 -1.86 2.96
CA GLY A 281 -17.67 -2.30 1.81
C GLY A 281 -19.13 -1.87 1.88
N MET A 282 -20.00 -2.65 1.23
CA MET A 282 -21.36 -2.20 0.93
C MET A 282 -22.43 -3.26 1.14
N TYR A 283 -22.10 -4.44 1.61
CA TYR A 283 -23.07 -5.54 1.65
C TYR A 283 -24.29 -5.20 2.51
N TRP A 284 -24.08 -4.78 3.75
CA TRP A 284 -25.16 -4.42 4.66
C TRP A 284 -25.87 -3.14 4.27
N TYR A 285 -25.14 -2.19 3.69
CA TYR A 285 -25.71 -0.99 3.09
C TYR A 285 -26.74 -1.34 2.02
N LEU A 286 -26.39 -2.26 1.10
CA LEU A 286 -27.28 -2.73 0.04
C LEU A 286 -28.46 -3.57 0.55
N GLN A 287 -28.30 -4.26 1.69
CA GLN A 287 -29.39 -4.96 2.35
C GLN A 287 -30.37 -4.03 3.09
N GLY A 288 -30.24 -2.70 2.90
CA GLY A 288 -31.13 -1.70 3.44
C GLY A 288 -30.87 -1.35 4.91
N ARG A 289 -29.75 -1.75 5.48
CA ARG A 289 -29.35 -1.35 6.84
C ARG A 289 -28.81 0.07 6.91
N TYR A 290 -28.47 0.67 5.75
CA TYR A 290 -27.97 2.04 5.60
C TYR A 290 -26.91 2.43 6.64
N THR A 291 -25.96 1.53 6.91
CA THR A 291 -24.81 1.81 7.76
C THR A 291 -24.00 2.95 7.15
N GLN A 292 -23.54 3.90 7.98
CA GLN A 292 -22.63 4.92 7.51
C GLN A 292 -21.32 4.24 7.09
N PRO A 293 -20.88 4.32 5.82
CA PRO A 293 -19.59 3.79 5.41
C PRO A 293 -18.46 4.72 5.87
N TYR A 294 -17.33 4.11 6.20
CA TYR A 294 -16.14 4.80 6.70
C TYR A 294 -14.87 4.30 6.02
N VAL A 295 -13.86 5.15 6.03
CA VAL A 295 -12.46 4.76 5.93
C VAL A 295 -11.87 4.84 7.33
N TYR A 296 -11.23 3.76 7.77
CA TYR A 296 -10.62 3.65 9.08
C TYR A 296 -9.11 3.83 8.97
N GLY A 297 -8.54 4.49 9.97
CA GLY A 297 -7.11 4.56 10.19
C GLY A 297 -6.80 4.04 11.60
N PHE A 298 -5.86 3.10 11.70
CA PHE A 298 -5.50 2.45 12.96
C PHE A 298 -4.02 2.52 13.21
N ARG A 299 -3.69 2.60 14.50
CA ARG A 299 -2.37 2.27 15.03
C ARG A 299 -2.48 0.99 15.86
N VAL A 300 -1.43 0.17 15.83
CA VAL A 300 -1.38 -1.05 16.61
C VAL A 300 -0.64 -0.80 17.91
N ASN A 301 -1.32 -1.08 19.03
CA ASN A 301 -0.69 -1.10 20.34
C ASN A 301 -0.22 -2.52 20.65
N THR A 302 1.09 -2.75 20.58
CA THR A 302 1.74 -4.06 20.78
C THR A 302 2.22 -4.27 22.22
N SER A 303 1.94 -3.35 23.15
CA SER A 303 2.50 -3.36 24.51
C SER A 303 1.88 -4.40 25.47
N GLY A 304 0.75 -5.02 25.08
CA GLY A 304 0.02 -6.00 25.89
C GLY A 304 0.26 -7.44 25.45
N SER A 305 -0.39 -8.38 26.13
CA SER A 305 -0.43 -9.81 25.74
C SER A 305 -1.35 -10.06 24.52
N GLU A 306 -2.26 -9.16 24.26
CA GLU A 306 -3.06 -9.06 23.04
C GLU A 306 -2.82 -7.68 22.45
N TRP A 307 -2.64 -7.62 21.14
CA TRP A 307 -2.51 -6.38 20.41
C TRP A 307 -3.86 -5.71 20.23
N VAL A 308 -3.87 -4.38 20.20
CA VAL A 308 -5.10 -3.60 20.06
C VAL A 308 -4.99 -2.67 18.86
N LEU A 309 -5.98 -2.73 17.97
CA LEU A 309 -6.18 -1.74 16.90
C LEU A 309 -6.86 -0.51 17.51
N GLU A 310 -6.13 0.57 17.68
CA GLU A 310 -6.61 1.86 18.19
C GLU A 310 -6.90 2.80 17.02
N ASP A 311 -8.05 3.49 17.05
CA ASP A 311 -8.37 4.49 16.04
C ASP A 311 -7.35 5.65 16.13
N LEU A 312 -6.83 6.10 15.00
CA LEU A 312 -5.97 7.27 14.92
C LEU A 312 -6.75 8.54 15.29
N PRO A 313 -6.07 9.56 15.82
CA PRO A 313 -6.68 10.87 16.02
C PRO A 313 -7.24 11.41 14.70
N GLY A 314 -8.53 11.78 14.70
CA GLY A 314 -9.23 12.24 13.51
C GLY A 314 -9.85 11.13 12.65
N TRP A 315 -9.67 9.87 12.98
CA TRP A 315 -10.27 8.73 12.29
C TRP A 315 -11.32 8.02 13.14
N PRO A 316 -12.31 7.30 12.54
CA PRO A 316 -12.51 7.05 11.10
C PRO A 316 -13.16 8.25 10.38
N GLN A 317 -12.94 8.34 9.05
CA GLN A 317 -13.53 9.35 8.20
C GLN A 317 -14.79 8.84 7.51
N PRO A 318 -15.94 9.56 7.62
CA PRO A 318 -17.15 9.18 6.93
C PRO A 318 -17.03 9.45 5.42
N VAL A 319 -17.53 8.51 4.61
CA VAL A 319 -17.64 8.68 3.16
C VAL A 319 -19.09 8.68 2.72
N ALA A 320 -19.40 9.36 1.61
CA ALA A 320 -20.77 9.49 1.14
C ALA A 320 -21.37 8.16 0.67
N TYR A 321 -20.53 7.30 0.11
CA TYR A 321 -20.91 5.98 -0.42
C TYR A 321 -19.87 4.93 -0.06
N PRO A 322 -20.30 3.67 0.16
CA PRO A 322 -19.36 2.56 0.33
C PRO A 322 -18.63 2.27 -0.97
N GLY A 323 -17.52 1.56 -0.90
CA GLY A 323 -16.72 1.20 -2.07
C GLY A 323 -16.09 -0.17 -1.95
N MET A 324 -15.50 -0.63 -3.05
CA MET A 324 -14.64 -1.81 -3.11
C MET A 324 -13.16 -1.43 -3.29
N SER A 325 -12.90 -0.15 -3.51
CA SER A 325 -11.56 0.41 -3.67
C SER A 325 -10.70 0.19 -2.43
N SER A 326 -9.43 -0.07 -2.63
CA SER A 326 -8.42 -0.14 -1.57
C SER A 326 -7.66 1.19 -1.49
N PRO A 327 -7.22 1.62 -0.31
CA PRO A 327 -6.44 2.84 -0.18
C PRO A 327 -5.08 2.76 -0.89
N ALA A 328 -4.59 3.89 -1.35
CA ALA A 328 -3.21 4.15 -1.71
C ALA A 328 -2.61 5.18 -0.74
N LEU A 329 -1.30 5.11 -0.53
CA LEU A 329 -0.55 6.06 0.30
C LEU A 329 0.48 6.79 -0.57
N ALA A 330 0.54 8.11 -0.44
CA ALA A 330 1.51 8.94 -1.15
C ALA A 330 1.64 10.31 -0.49
N ASP A 331 2.81 10.91 -0.54
CA ASP A 331 3.06 12.32 -0.16
C ASP A 331 2.64 13.23 -1.32
N LEU A 332 1.35 13.62 -1.36
CA LEU A 332 0.76 14.36 -2.48
C LEU A 332 1.18 15.83 -2.51
N ASP A 333 1.44 16.43 -1.37
CA ASP A 333 1.75 17.86 -1.28
C ASP A 333 3.21 18.15 -0.93
N SER A 334 4.04 17.08 -0.87
CA SER A 334 5.48 17.13 -0.62
C SER A 334 5.86 17.75 0.73
N ASP A 335 5.01 17.55 1.75
CA ASP A 335 5.27 18.00 3.11
C ASP A 335 6.00 16.96 3.97
N GLY A 336 6.12 15.72 3.47
CA GLY A 336 6.84 14.61 4.07
C GLY A 336 5.96 13.63 4.86
N ASP A 337 4.69 13.94 5.05
CA ASP A 337 3.67 13.05 5.58
C ASP A 337 2.95 12.36 4.40
N LEU A 338 2.28 11.22 4.64
CA LEU A 338 1.56 10.53 3.57
C LEU A 338 0.07 10.81 3.62
N GLU A 339 -0.52 11.06 2.46
CA GLU A 339 -1.95 11.15 2.28
C GLU A 339 -2.57 9.78 2.01
N ILE A 340 -3.82 9.63 2.47
CA ILE A 340 -4.64 8.44 2.32
C ILE A 340 -5.66 8.69 1.22
N ILE A 341 -5.54 7.97 0.10
CA ILE A 341 -6.31 8.19 -1.13
C ILE A 341 -7.20 6.98 -1.39
N ILE A 342 -8.51 7.17 -1.60
CA ILE A 342 -9.44 6.07 -1.88
C ILE A 342 -10.60 6.52 -2.75
N GLY A 343 -11.02 5.64 -3.66
CA GLY A 343 -12.25 5.79 -4.44
C GLY A 343 -13.46 5.20 -3.71
N THR A 344 -14.64 5.76 -3.94
CA THR A 344 -15.90 5.25 -3.39
C THR A 344 -16.98 5.21 -4.47
N GLY A 345 -18.08 4.56 -4.14
CA GLY A 345 -19.25 4.51 -5.00
C GLY A 345 -19.54 3.11 -5.53
N TYR A 346 -20.81 2.82 -5.70
CA TYR A 346 -21.31 1.55 -6.23
C TYR A 346 -22.55 1.74 -7.07
N ALA A 347 -22.60 1.06 -8.23
CA ALA A 347 -23.81 0.91 -9.01
C ALA A 347 -24.60 -0.30 -8.50
N GLY A 348 -25.64 -0.07 -7.73
CA GLY A 348 -26.49 -1.11 -7.11
C GLY A 348 -27.34 -1.96 -8.08
N SER A 349 -27.17 -1.82 -9.39
CA SER A 349 -27.82 -2.67 -10.40
C SER A 349 -27.03 -2.66 -11.68
N SER A 350 -27.14 -3.74 -12.43
CA SER A 350 -26.59 -3.93 -13.78
C SER A 350 -27.08 -2.94 -14.84
N GLU A 351 -27.88 -1.93 -14.45
CA GLU A 351 -28.46 -0.94 -15.34
C GLU A 351 -28.06 0.47 -14.90
N PRO A 352 -27.25 1.19 -15.69
CA PRO A 352 -26.84 2.57 -15.40
C PRO A 352 -28.02 3.54 -15.21
N ASN A 353 -29.22 3.18 -15.69
CA ASN A 353 -30.43 4.01 -15.63
C ASN A 353 -31.34 3.71 -14.42
N GLN A 354 -31.03 2.70 -13.60
CA GLN A 354 -31.82 2.33 -12.42
C GLN A 354 -31.19 2.72 -11.09
N CYS A 355 -30.04 3.39 -11.17
CA CYS A 355 -29.40 3.90 -9.98
C CYS A 355 -30.19 5.10 -9.44
N PRO A 356 -30.73 5.04 -8.20
CA PRO A 356 -31.24 6.23 -7.54
C PRO A 356 -30.21 7.36 -7.56
N PRO A 357 -30.58 8.63 -7.24
CA PRO A 357 -29.64 9.77 -7.30
C PRO A 357 -28.36 9.63 -6.48
N HIS A 358 -28.06 8.47 -5.96
CA HIS A 358 -27.01 8.12 -5.01
C HIS A 358 -25.93 7.16 -5.53
N CYS A 359 -25.83 6.91 -6.83
CA CYS A 359 -24.77 6.05 -7.41
C CYS A 359 -23.51 6.79 -7.81
N TYR A 360 -23.24 7.90 -7.20
CA TYR A 360 -22.08 8.70 -7.53
C TYR A 360 -20.90 8.31 -6.64
N GLY A 361 -19.74 8.07 -7.25
CA GLY A 361 -18.48 7.89 -6.56
C GLY A 361 -17.80 9.23 -6.28
N ALA A 362 -16.95 9.24 -5.29
CA ALA A 362 -16.02 10.32 -5.01
C ALA A 362 -14.62 9.77 -4.80
N LEU A 363 -13.63 10.52 -5.20
CA LEU A 363 -12.26 10.32 -4.82
C LEU A 363 -11.98 11.16 -3.58
N TYR A 364 -11.49 10.53 -2.54
CA TYR A 364 -11.10 11.17 -1.30
C TYR A 364 -9.60 11.15 -1.15
N ALA A 365 -9.06 12.19 -0.54
CA ALA A 365 -7.70 12.24 -0.03
C ALA A 365 -7.69 12.98 1.31
N TRP A 366 -7.01 12.42 2.30
CA TRP A 366 -6.85 13.01 3.63
C TRP A 366 -5.40 12.97 4.05
N HIS A 367 -4.97 13.99 4.78
CA HIS A 367 -3.72 13.95 5.54
C HIS A 367 -3.79 12.91 6.67
N HIS A 368 -2.66 12.50 7.21
CA HIS A 368 -2.53 11.51 8.28
C HIS A 368 -3.49 11.76 9.47
N ASN A 369 -3.81 13.00 9.79
CA ASN A 369 -4.69 13.41 10.90
C ASN A 369 -6.19 13.42 10.54
N GLY A 370 -6.58 12.94 9.37
CA GLY A 370 -7.96 12.88 8.89
C GLY A 370 -8.51 14.20 8.35
N SER A 371 -7.73 15.28 8.29
CA SER A 371 -8.16 16.50 7.61
C SER A 371 -8.12 16.29 6.08
N PRO A 372 -9.12 16.78 5.34
CA PRO A 372 -9.14 16.58 3.90
C PRO A 372 -8.03 17.39 3.21
N VAL A 373 -7.39 16.79 2.21
CA VAL A 373 -6.50 17.50 1.30
C VAL A 373 -7.30 18.52 0.50
N SER A 374 -6.69 19.66 0.22
CA SER A 374 -7.36 20.74 -0.53
C SER A 374 -7.82 20.25 -1.91
N GLY A 375 -9.12 20.45 -2.21
CA GLY A 375 -9.74 19.98 -3.46
C GLY A 375 -10.46 18.63 -3.33
N PHE A 376 -10.30 17.92 -2.23
CA PHE A 376 -10.98 16.66 -1.96
C PHE A 376 -12.08 16.81 -0.87
N PRO A 377 -13.17 15.98 -0.90
CA PRO A 377 -13.40 14.97 -1.93
C PRO A 377 -13.75 15.61 -3.30
N MET A 378 -13.23 15.01 -4.37
CA MET A 378 -13.61 15.38 -5.72
C MET A 378 -14.67 14.40 -6.27
N TRP A 379 -15.56 14.92 -7.12
CA TRP A 379 -16.63 14.17 -7.75
C TRP A 379 -16.33 14.05 -9.25
N PRO A 380 -15.73 12.93 -9.68
CA PRO A 380 -15.24 12.80 -11.05
C PRO A 380 -16.36 12.79 -12.07
N LYS A 381 -16.05 13.27 -13.26
CA LYS A 381 -16.92 13.23 -14.43
C LYS A 381 -16.32 12.32 -15.49
N ASP A 382 -17.15 11.47 -16.10
CA ASP A 382 -16.76 10.75 -17.29
C ASP A 382 -16.61 11.67 -18.50
N TYR A 383 -16.15 11.15 -19.62
CA TYR A 383 -15.94 11.92 -20.85
C TYR A 383 -17.24 12.55 -21.38
N MET A 384 -18.43 12.08 -20.95
CA MET A 384 -19.73 12.69 -21.27
C MET A 384 -20.16 13.75 -20.25
N GLY A 385 -19.33 14.05 -19.24
CA GLY A 385 -19.64 14.97 -18.14
C GLY A 385 -20.61 14.41 -17.11
N LYS A 386 -20.82 13.09 -17.05
CA LYS A 386 -21.68 12.43 -16.09
C LYS A 386 -20.90 11.96 -14.88
N ASN A 387 -21.55 11.97 -13.73
CA ASN A 387 -21.00 11.34 -12.54
C ASN A 387 -20.97 9.82 -12.71
N ALA A 388 -19.94 9.19 -12.14
CA ALA A 388 -19.78 7.75 -12.13
C ALA A 388 -19.31 7.27 -10.76
N PHE A 389 -19.25 5.96 -10.57
CA PHE A 389 -18.72 5.34 -9.37
C PHE A 389 -17.28 4.87 -9.62
N ILE A 390 -16.47 4.89 -8.57
CA ILE A 390 -15.09 4.42 -8.59
C ILE A 390 -15.06 3.05 -7.91
N ARG A 391 -14.74 2.01 -8.68
CA ARG A 391 -14.58 0.64 -8.16
C ARG A 391 -13.12 0.24 -8.04
N SER A 392 -12.28 0.74 -8.94
CA SER A 392 -10.85 0.49 -8.94
C SER A 392 -10.16 1.11 -7.71
N SER A 393 -9.07 0.54 -7.30
CA SER A 393 -8.15 1.18 -6.38
C SER A 393 -7.35 2.25 -7.11
N PRO A 394 -7.06 3.40 -6.49
CA PRO A 394 -6.21 4.42 -7.07
C PRO A 394 -4.76 3.95 -7.17
N THR A 395 -4.08 4.44 -8.20
CA THR A 395 -2.62 4.37 -8.34
C THR A 395 -2.06 5.78 -8.35
N VAL A 396 -0.84 5.95 -7.87
CA VAL A 396 -0.24 7.28 -7.69
C VAL A 396 1.19 7.29 -8.20
N ALA A 397 1.49 8.24 -9.07
CA ALA A 397 2.80 8.46 -9.66
C ALA A 397 2.91 9.87 -10.25
N ASP A 398 4.11 10.39 -10.41
CA ASP A 398 4.40 11.50 -11.34
C ASP A 398 4.35 10.94 -12.77
N VAL A 399 3.25 11.18 -13.48
CA VAL A 399 3.04 10.56 -14.79
C VAL A 399 3.40 11.50 -15.94
N ASP A 400 3.47 12.80 -15.73
CA ASP A 400 3.80 13.78 -16.75
C ASP A 400 5.20 14.37 -16.60
N GLY A 401 5.92 14.03 -15.54
CA GLY A 401 7.31 14.42 -15.31
C GLY A 401 7.48 15.85 -14.79
N ASP A 402 6.45 16.43 -14.19
CA ASP A 402 6.50 17.78 -13.63
C ASP A 402 6.97 17.80 -12.17
N GLY A 403 7.09 16.61 -11.54
CA GLY A 403 7.55 16.41 -10.18
C GLY A 403 6.44 16.45 -9.13
N GLN A 404 5.18 16.62 -9.52
CA GLN A 404 4.01 16.42 -8.68
C GLN A 404 3.46 14.99 -8.89
N LEU A 405 2.62 14.53 -7.99
CA LEU A 405 2.03 13.20 -8.09
C LEU A 405 0.59 13.29 -8.58
N GLU A 406 0.27 12.51 -9.60
CA GLU A 406 -1.09 12.34 -10.08
C GLU A 406 -1.70 11.06 -9.52
N ILE A 407 -3.02 11.10 -9.35
CA ILE A 407 -3.84 9.98 -8.94
C ILE A 407 -4.58 9.46 -10.17
N LEU A 408 -4.40 8.18 -10.50
CA LEU A 408 -5.08 7.53 -11.60
C LEU A 408 -6.05 6.48 -11.07
N PHE A 409 -7.24 6.43 -11.65
CA PHE A 409 -8.24 5.41 -11.35
C PHE A 409 -9.17 5.20 -12.54
N SER A 410 -9.80 4.03 -12.58
CA SER A 410 -10.79 3.74 -13.60
C SER A 410 -12.21 4.00 -13.11
N MET A 411 -13.06 4.49 -13.99
CA MET A 411 -14.49 4.60 -13.76
C MET A 411 -15.26 4.42 -15.07
N ASN A 412 -16.30 3.60 -15.08
CA ASN A 412 -17.07 3.30 -16.29
C ASN A 412 -16.17 2.82 -17.44
N TRP A 413 -15.91 3.72 -18.41
CA TRP A 413 -15.12 3.47 -19.63
C TRP A 413 -13.89 4.37 -19.71
N ASP A 414 -13.55 5.02 -18.62
CA ASP A 414 -12.52 6.04 -18.59
C ASP A 414 -11.45 5.73 -17.54
N VAL A 415 -10.20 6.08 -17.85
CA VAL A 415 -9.16 6.30 -16.85
C VAL A 415 -9.05 7.80 -16.64
N LEU A 416 -9.14 8.24 -15.41
CA LEU A 416 -8.97 9.63 -15.04
C LEU A 416 -7.58 9.86 -14.46
N VAL A 417 -7.02 11.01 -14.77
CA VAL A 417 -5.81 11.56 -14.17
C VAL A 417 -6.20 12.79 -13.38
N VAL A 418 -5.85 12.79 -12.10
CA VAL A 418 -6.23 13.83 -11.14
C VAL A 418 -4.98 14.30 -10.42
N GLY A 419 -4.73 15.61 -10.47
CA GLY A 419 -3.61 16.22 -9.77
C GLY A 419 -3.77 16.26 -8.25
N PRO A 420 -2.70 16.59 -7.51
CA PRO A 420 -2.68 16.58 -6.04
C PRO A 420 -3.67 17.55 -5.39
N ASN A 421 -4.19 18.50 -6.16
CA ASN A 421 -5.19 19.47 -5.73
C ASN A 421 -6.64 19.05 -6.04
N GLY A 422 -6.88 17.79 -6.44
CA GLY A 422 -8.19 17.26 -6.79
C GLY A 422 -8.75 17.76 -8.13
N GLN A 423 -7.95 18.39 -8.97
CA GLN A 423 -8.37 18.79 -10.32
C GLN A 423 -8.19 17.63 -11.30
N GLN A 424 -9.21 17.39 -12.10
CA GLN A 424 -9.12 16.44 -13.20
C GLN A 424 -8.26 17.07 -14.31
N GLU A 425 -7.12 16.46 -14.59
CA GLU A 425 -6.13 16.95 -15.55
C GLU A 425 -6.29 16.30 -16.91
N ASP A 426 -6.56 15.01 -16.93
CA ASP A 426 -6.80 14.28 -18.17
C ASP A 426 -7.88 13.22 -18.01
N ILE A 427 -8.42 12.75 -19.11
CA ILE A 427 -9.40 11.68 -19.18
C ILE A 427 -9.17 10.85 -20.44
N LEU A 428 -9.02 9.57 -20.24
CA LEU A 428 -8.81 8.63 -21.31
C LEU A 428 -10.03 7.75 -21.48
N HIS A 429 -10.68 7.91 -22.62
CA HIS A 429 -11.85 7.12 -22.96
C HIS A 429 -11.47 5.82 -23.66
N THR A 430 -11.96 4.69 -23.14
CA THR A 430 -11.83 3.37 -23.74
C THR A 430 -13.13 2.92 -24.39
N THR A 431 -13.04 1.89 -25.23
CA THR A 431 -14.22 1.36 -25.91
C THR A 431 -15.12 0.52 -24.96
N TYR A 432 -14.56 0.03 -23.85
CA TYR A 432 -15.22 -0.94 -22.98
C TYR A 432 -15.09 -0.59 -21.49
N SER A 433 -15.99 -1.15 -20.67
CA SER A 433 -16.03 -0.88 -19.23
C SER A 433 -14.76 -1.30 -18.52
N LEU A 434 -14.29 -0.47 -17.59
CA LEU A 434 -13.12 -0.67 -16.78
C LEU A 434 -13.55 -0.87 -15.32
N PHE A 435 -13.03 -1.90 -14.67
CA PHE A 435 -13.21 -2.15 -13.24
C PHE A 435 -11.88 -2.37 -12.52
N ALA A 436 -10.88 -2.85 -13.27
CA ALA A 436 -9.53 -3.05 -12.78
C ALA A 436 -8.85 -1.73 -12.38
N SER A 437 -7.87 -1.80 -11.52
CA SER A 437 -6.98 -0.68 -11.22
C SER A 437 -5.97 -0.49 -12.36
N PRO A 438 -5.60 0.75 -12.70
CA PRO A 438 -4.49 1.01 -13.61
C PRO A 438 -3.16 0.46 -13.06
N ALA A 439 -2.20 0.20 -13.95
CA ALA A 439 -0.80 -0.03 -13.59
C ALA A 439 0.08 0.94 -14.40
N ILE A 440 1.11 1.49 -13.75
CA ILE A 440 1.96 2.56 -14.25
C ILE A 440 3.40 2.05 -14.32
N GLY A 441 4.11 2.32 -15.40
CA GLY A 441 5.51 1.94 -15.60
C GLY A 441 6.07 2.50 -16.89
N ASP A 442 7.31 2.24 -17.17
CA ASP A 442 7.95 2.47 -18.48
C ASP A 442 8.03 1.13 -19.22
N LEU A 443 7.03 0.85 -20.07
CA LEU A 443 6.88 -0.48 -20.66
C LEU A 443 8.03 -0.87 -21.59
N ASP A 444 8.52 0.07 -22.40
CA ASP A 444 9.52 -0.21 -23.42
C ASP A 444 10.90 0.38 -23.12
N ASN A 445 11.08 0.90 -21.90
CA ASN A 445 12.31 1.51 -21.43
C ASN A 445 12.75 2.72 -22.29
N ASP A 446 11.75 3.51 -22.75
CA ASP A 446 11.99 4.72 -23.56
C ASP A 446 12.07 6.00 -22.69
N GLY A 447 11.90 5.86 -21.38
CA GLY A 447 11.94 6.95 -20.39
C GLY A 447 10.64 7.74 -20.30
N LYS A 448 9.54 7.22 -20.83
CA LYS A 448 8.21 7.81 -20.69
C LYS A 448 7.33 6.93 -19.79
N THR A 449 6.39 7.56 -19.14
CA THR A 449 5.42 6.86 -18.32
C THR A 449 4.31 6.25 -19.20
N ASP A 450 4.09 4.96 -19.04
CA ASP A 450 2.99 4.22 -19.63
C ASP A 450 1.96 3.84 -18.58
N VAL A 451 0.70 3.75 -19.01
CA VAL A 451 -0.43 3.31 -18.20
C VAL A 451 -1.11 2.13 -18.88
N VAL A 452 -1.30 1.05 -18.13
CA VAL A 452 -1.96 -0.17 -18.60
C VAL A 452 -3.23 -0.43 -17.81
N ILE A 453 -4.30 -0.83 -18.50
CA ILE A 453 -5.55 -1.19 -17.86
C ILE A 453 -6.28 -2.32 -18.58
N GLY A 454 -6.95 -3.18 -17.79
CA GLY A 454 -7.86 -4.19 -18.30
C GLY A 454 -9.30 -3.70 -18.39
N GLY A 455 -10.01 -4.11 -19.43
CA GLY A 455 -11.42 -3.77 -19.61
C GLY A 455 -12.22 -4.84 -20.34
N SER A 456 -13.55 -4.71 -20.31
CA SER A 456 -14.46 -5.69 -20.91
C SER A 456 -15.67 -5.07 -21.54
N ASN A 457 -16.13 -5.67 -22.63
CA ASN A 457 -17.40 -5.31 -23.21
C ASN A 457 -18.54 -5.81 -22.32
N TYR A 458 -19.27 -4.88 -21.71
CA TYR A 458 -20.40 -5.19 -20.85
C TYR A 458 -21.54 -5.95 -21.61
N TYR A 459 -21.73 -5.67 -22.91
CA TYR A 459 -22.77 -6.28 -23.74
C TYR A 459 -22.32 -7.58 -24.44
N ASP A 460 -21.01 -7.74 -24.66
CA ASP A 460 -20.40 -8.98 -25.17
C ASP A 460 -19.37 -9.49 -24.14
N SER A 461 -19.90 -10.10 -23.11
CA SER A 461 -19.16 -10.60 -21.95
C SER A 461 -18.12 -11.70 -22.26
N SER A 462 -17.97 -12.06 -23.54
CA SER A 462 -16.99 -13.07 -23.99
C SER A 462 -15.59 -12.51 -24.29
N ARG A 463 -15.36 -11.18 -24.13
CA ARG A 463 -14.13 -10.55 -24.58
C ARG A 463 -13.52 -9.61 -23.54
N GLY A 464 -12.28 -9.88 -23.18
CA GLY A 464 -11.42 -8.97 -22.42
C GLY A 464 -10.46 -8.23 -23.34
N TYR A 465 -10.13 -7.00 -22.97
CA TYR A 465 -9.20 -6.13 -23.67
C TYR A 465 -8.19 -5.53 -22.69
N VAL A 466 -6.95 -5.43 -23.12
CA VAL A 466 -5.90 -4.66 -22.44
C VAL A 466 -5.62 -3.42 -23.27
N TYR A 467 -5.53 -2.28 -22.62
CA TYR A 467 -5.20 -1.00 -23.20
C TYR A 467 -3.88 -0.50 -22.63
N ALA A 468 -3.04 0.07 -23.47
CA ALA A 468 -1.86 0.81 -23.05
C ALA A 468 -1.87 2.23 -23.61
N PHE A 469 -1.38 3.16 -22.83
CA PHE A 469 -1.31 4.57 -23.11
C PHE A 469 0.03 5.11 -22.66
N THR A 470 0.54 6.12 -23.37
CA THR A 470 1.82 6.75 -23.05
C THR A 470 1.59 8.23 -22.79
N PHE A 471 2.23 8.78 -21.76
CA PHE A 471 2.32 10.20 -21.54
C PHE A 471 3.33 10.83 -22.52
N GLY A 472 2.95 11.96 -23.12
CA GLY A 472 3.77 12.62 -24.14
C GLY A 472 4.96 13.40 -23.60
N ALA A 473 5.03 13.62 -22.31
CA ALA A 473 6.12 14.32 -21.65
C ALA A 473 7.17 13.34 -21.08
N ASN A 474 8.25 13.80 -20.77
CA ASN A 474 9.58 13.27 -20.89
C ASN A 474 10.20 12.53 -19.73
N SER A 475 9.58 12.03 -18.69
CA SER A 475 10.46 11.32 -17.76
C SER A 475 9.75 10.41 -16.80
N TYR A 476 9.77 9.14 -17.12
CA TYR A 476 9.59 8.12 -16.12
C TYR A 476 10.65 8.26 -15.03
N ASN A 477 10.19 8.47 -13.80
CA ASN A 477 11.05 8.50 -12.63
C ASN A 477 10.57 7.45 -11.62
N PRO A 478 11.25 6.31 -11.46
CA PRO A 478 10.82 5.26 -10.53
C PRO A 478 10.79 5.71 -9.07
N ALA A 479 11.51 6.78 -8.70
CA ALA A 479 11.47 7.34 -7.36
C ALA A 479 10.19 8.15 -7.07
N LEU A 480 9.45 8.56 -8.11
CA LEU A 480 8.19 9.28 -8.01
C LEU A 480 6.99 8.40 -8.39
N GLN A 481 7.06 7.11 -8.04
CA GLN A 481 5.99 6.15 -8.22
C GLN A 481 5.66 5.45 -6.88
N PRO A 482 5.07 6.18 -5.95
CA PRO A 482 4.84 5.65 -4.61
C PRO A 482 3.85 4.49 -4.58
N TRP A 483 2.85 4.48 -5.49
CA TRP A 483 1.79 3.47 -5.55
C TRP A 483 1.39 3.14 -6.99
N PRO A 484 2.29 2.54 -7.82
CA PRO A 484 2.12 2.45 -9.27
C PRO A 484 1.11 1.41 -9.75
N MET A 485 0.64 0.49 -8.90
CA MET A 485 -0.29 -0.56 -9.28
C MET A 485 -1.17 -1.00 -8.11
N PHE A 486 -2.11 -1.93 -8.36
CA PHE A 486 -2.97 -2.49 -7.33
C PHE A 486 -2.12 -3.03 -6.17
N HIS A 487 -2.47 -2.62 -4.96
CA HIS A 487 -1.82 -3.02 -3.72
C HIS A 487 -0.31 -2.76 -3.72
N ARG A 488 0.08 -1.67 -4.40
CA ARG A 488 1.36 -0.99 -4.48
C ARG A 488 2.43 -1.63 -5.37
N ASP A 489 2.73 -2.90 -5.22
CA ASP A 489 3.87 -3.55 -5.86
C ASP A 489 3.50 -4.92 -6.45
N PRO A 490 4.37 -5.53 -7.29
CA PRO A 490 4.05 -6.81 -7.92
C PRO A 490 3.82 -7.97 -6.96
N ARG A 491 4.27 -7.88 -5.70
CA ARG A 491 4.04 -8.88 -4.65
C ARG A 491 2.74 -8.64 -3.89
N HIS A 492 2.07 -7.51 -4.14
CA HIS A 492 0.85 -7.05 -3.45
C HIS A 492 1.04 -6.86 -1.96
N THR A 493 2.17 -6.30 -1.53
CA THR A 493 2.46 -6.15 -0.10
C THR A 493 1.55 -5.14 0.60
N GLY A 494 0.95 -4.20 -0.14
CA GLY A 494 0.12 -3.13 0.44
C GLY A 494 0.87 -2.25 1.45
N TYR A 495 2.19 -2.31 1.42
CA TYR A 495 3.07 -1.65 2.36
C TYR A 495 3.85 -0.52 1.68
N TYR A 496 3.76 0.68 2.24
CA TYR A 496 4.56 1.83 1.82
C TYR A 496 5.92 1.80 2.51
N PRO A 497 7.03 1.52 1.80
CA PRO A 497 8.33 1.33 2.43
C PRO A 497 8.86 2.64 2.98
N GLN A 498 9.48 2.53 4.13
CA GLN A 498 10.14 3.65 4.78
C GLN A 498 11.56 3.82 4.25
N PRO A 499 11.99 5.04 3.93
CA PRO A 499 13.38 5.27 3.56
C PRO A 499 14.31 4.85 4.71
N PRO A 500 15.54 4.39 4.41
CA PRO A 500 16.50 4.05 5.45
C PRO A 500 16.72 5.20 6.42
N ARG A 501 16.67 4.90 7.73
CA ARG A 501 16.76 5.91 8.78
C ARG A 501 17.81 5.56 9.82
N LEU A 502 18.75 6.50 10.06
CA LEU A 502 19.76 6.36 11.10
C LEU A 502 19.18 6.69 12.47
N ASN A 503 19.22 5.73 13.37
CA ASN A 503 18.89 5.92 14.79
C ASN A 503 20.09 5.54 15.65
N VAL A 504 20.49 6.42 16.58
CA VAL A 504 21.60 6.18 17.52
C VAL A 504 21.12 6.40 18.94
N SER A 505 21.29 5.40 19.78
CA SER A 505 20.83 5.39 21.17
C SER A 505 21.96 4.96 22.13
N PRO A 506 22.11 5.62 23.28
CA PRO A 506 21.41 6.82 23.73
C PRO A 506 21.83 8.08 22.95
N SER A 507 21.00 9.11 22.97
CA SER A 507 21.26 10.39 22.27
C SER A 507 22.34 11.26 22.92
N SER A 508 22.88 10.85 24.07
CA SER A 508 23.99 11.48 24.77
C SER A 508 24.71 10.47 25.64
N LEU A 509 26.01 10.67 25.86
CA LEU A 509 26.83 9.81 26.71
C LEU A 509 27.30 10.57 27.95
N TYR A 510 27.08 9.97 29.11
CA TYR A 510 27.61 10.42 30.40
C TYR A 510 28.48 9.31 30.99
N LEU A 511 29.80 9.57 31.10
CA LEU A 511 30.76 8.65 31.66
C LEU A 511 31.17 9.13 33.04
N LEU A 512 31.24 8.20 34.00
CA LEU A 512 31.63 8.45 35.37
C LEU A 512 33.00 7.84 35.62
N HIS A 513 33.98 8.63 35.98
CA HIS A 513 35.34 8.21 36.33
C HIS A 513 35.64 8.45 37.79
N GLN A 514 36.12 7.41 38.47
CA GLN A 514 36.64 7.56 39.83
C GLN A 514 38.04 8.15 39.75
N TYR A 515 38.23 9.32 40.36
CA TYR A 515 39.54 9.99 40.41
C TYR A 515 40.63 9.07 40.97
N GLY A 516 41.73 8.94 40.24
CA GLY A 516 42.86 8.09 40.62
C GLY A 516 42.70 6.60 40.22
N SER A 517 41.60 6.20 39.59
CA SER A 517 41.43 4.86 39.04
C SER A 517 41.68 4.88 37.55
N GLY A 518 42.28 3.81 36.98
CA GLY A 518 42.36 3.59 35.55
C GLY A 518 42.79 4.78 34.68
N SER A 519 42.83 4.59 33.38
CA SER A 519 43.14 5.62 32.38
C SER A 519 42.08 5.84 31.31
N ALA A 520 40.96 5.11 31.38
CA ALA A 520 39.86 5.24 30.42
C ALA A 520 38.54 4.75 30.99
N GLU A 521 37.44 5.30 30.50
CA GLU A 521 36.06 4.84 30.72
C GLU A 521 35.42 4.44 29.41
N THR A 522 34.48 3.49 29.47
CA THR A 522 33.82 2.92 28.29
C THR A 522 32.32 3.03 28.40
N ALA A 523 31.68 3.44 27.30
CA ALA A 523 30.24 3.44 27.10
C ALA A 523 29.88 2.81 25.74
N TYR A 524 28.60 2.57 25.52
CA TYR A 524 28.12 1.94 24.31
C TYR A 524 27.05 2.79 23.65
N LEU A 525 27.11 2.85 22.31
CA LEU A 525 26.04 3.35 21.46
C LEU A 525 25.47 2.19 20.64
N ARG A 526 24.18 2.16 20.48
CA ARG A 526 23.48 1.27 19.55
C ARG A 526 23.09 2.08 18.33
N LEU A 527 23.53 1.65 17.15
CA LEU A 527 23.13 2.23 15.88
C LEU A 527 22.22 1.24 15.18
N ARG A 528 21.08 1.74 14.72
CA ARG A 528 20.06 0.94 14.01
C ARG A 528 19.67 1.64 12.72
N ASN A 529 19.26 0.84 11.73
CA ASN A 529 18.38 1.28 10.66
C ASN A 529 16.95 1.06 11.12
N THR A 530 16.17 2.13 11.22
CA THR A 530 14.75 2.05 11.59
C THR A 530 13.82 2.28 10.40
N GLY A 531 14.35 2.39 9.19
CA GLY A 531 13.64 2.33 7.92
C GLY A 531 14.08 1.12 7.12
N ASP A 532 13.46 0.89 5.98
CA ASP A 532 13.72 -0.27 5.12
C ASP A 532 15.08 -0.22 4.42
N GLY A 533 15.45 -1.34 3.82
CA GLY A 533 16.70 -1.44 3.06
C GLY A 533 17.96 -1.34 3.92
N SER A 534 19.00 -0.70 3.40
CA SER A 534 20.27 -0.54 4.09
C SER A 534 20.95 0.77 3.79
N PHE A 535 21.85 1.18 4.68
CA PHE A 535 22.74 2.31 4.44
C PHE A 535 24.14 2.08 5.00
N HIS A 536 25.12 2.75 4.41
CA HIS A 536 26.47 2.80 4.96
C HIS A 536 26.58 3.92 6.00
N TRP A 537 27.19 3.62 7.13
CA TRP A 537 27.43 4.61 8.17
C TRP A 537 28.92 4.75 8.51
N ALA A 538 29.29 5.93 8.99
CA ALA A 538 30.65 6.21 9.45
C ALA A 538 30.63 7.21 10.62
N VAL A 539 31.59 7.06 11.51
CA VAL A 539 31.89 8.07 12.53
C VAL A 539 32.72 9.15 11.85
N SER A 540 32.09 10.28 11.54
CA SER A 540 32.70 11.37 10.75
C SER A 540 33.48 12.37 11.61
N SER A 541 33.20 12.43 12.92
CA SER A 541 33.93 13.28 13.87
C SER A 541 33.87 12.69 15.26
N ILE A 542 34.97 12.77 15.99
CA ILE A 542 35.07 12.38 17.39
C ILE A 542 35.82 13.45 18.19
N PRO A 543 35.43 13.71 19.47
CA PRO A 543 36.16 14.61 20.33
C PRO A 543 37.59 14.13 20.64
N SER A 544 38.48 15.06 21.00
CA SER A 544 39.84 14.68 21.44
C SER A 544 39.77 13.79 22.70
N GLY A 545 40.59 12.75 22.73
CA GLY A 545 40.61 11.79 23.84
C GLY A 545 39.45 10.76 23.83
N VAL A 546 38.60 10.77 22.80
CA VAL A 546 37.50 9.80 22.60
C VAL A 546 37.86 8.88 21.42
N THR A 547 37.53 7.60 21.54
CA THR A 547 37.61 6.64 20.43
C THR A 547 36.26 5.92 20.29
N VAL A 548 35.90 5.58 19.05
CA VAL A 548 34.66 4.84 18.73
C VAL A 548 35.02 3.67 17.83
N VAL A 549 34.63 2.46 18.23
CA VAL A 549 34.90 1.22 17.49
C VAL A 549 33.64 0.34 17.43
N PRO A 550 33.25 -0.15 16.25
CA PRO A 550 33.79 0.16 14.93
C PRO A 550 33.54 1.60 14.51
N SER A 551 34.31 2.12 13.55
CA SER A 551 34.19 3.50 13.05
C SER A 551 33.33 3.63 11.79
N SER A 552 32.93 2.50 11.19
CA SER A 552 32.06 2.44 10.02
C SER A 552 31.44 1.05 9.85
N GLY A 553 30.41 0.94 9.02
CA GLY A 553 29.74 -0.31 8.70
C GLY A 553 28.55 -0.12 7.80
N THR A 554 27.78 -1.19 7.61
CA THR A 554 26.47 -1.15 6.94
C THR A 554 25.41 -1.50 7.96
N ALA A 555 24.33 -0.73 7.99
CA ALA A 555 23.14 -1.01 8.78
C ALA A 555 22.03 -1.50 7.84
N PHE A 556 21.59 -2.72 8.04
CA PHE A 556 20.42 -3.29 7.39
C PHE A 556 19.17 -3.03 8.25
N TYR A 557 17.99 -3.15 7.66
CA TYR A 557 16.72 -3.08 8.39
C TYR A 557 16.79 -3.92 9.68
N ILE A 558 16.35 -3.35 10.78
CA ILE A 558 16.37 -3.90 12.15
C ILE A 558 17.73 -4.34 12.71
N SER A 559 18.78 -4.42 11.90
CA SER A 559 20.11 -4.76 12.41
C SER A 559 20.64 -3.73 13.40
N THR A 560 21.32 -4.19 14.45
CA THR A 560 21.92 -3.32 15.46
C THR A 560 23.44 -3.41 15.39
N ALA A 561 24.11 -2.28 15.16
CA ALA A 561 25.55 -2.16 15.36
C ALA A 561 25.82 -1.61 16.77
N LEU A 562 26.63 -2.34 17.54
CA LEU A 562 27.10 -1.87 18.84
C LEU A 562 28.43 -1.16 18.69
N LEU A 563 28.48 0.14 19.02
CA LEU A 563 29.68 0.94 19.01
C LEU A 563 30.23 1.09 20.42
N THR A 564 31.48 0.74 20.63
CA THR A 564 32.19 0.96 21.90
C THR A 564 32.85 2.33 21.86
N VAL A 565 32.45 3.20 22.81
CA VAL A 565 33.01 4.54 22.97
C VAL A 565 33.93 4.54 24.18
N THR A 566 35.20 4.78 23.98
CA THR A 566 36.21 4.85 25.06
C THR A 566 36.73 6.27 25.20
N VAL A 567 36.71 6.79 26.42
CA VAL A 567 37.16 8.12 26.76
C VAL A 567 38.42 8.01 27.63
N SER A 568 39.52 8.64 27.17
CA SER A 568 40.71 8.75 27.99
C SER A 568 40.44 9.66 29.17
N THR A 569 40.79 9.25 30.37
CA THR A 569 40.60 10.00 31.61
C THR A 569 41.91 10.56 32.15
N THR A 570 43.02 10.35 31.42
CA THR A 570 44.34 10.83 31.81
C THR A 570 44.43 12.35 31.77
N GLY A 571 44.85 12.95 32.90
CA GLY A 571 45.06 14.40 33.00
C GLY A 571 43.81 15.21 33.40
N TYR A 572 42.67 14.54 33.66
CA TYR A 572 41.50 15.24 34.19
C TYR A 572 41.51 15.26 35.72
N GLU A 573 41.30 16.44 36.27
CA GLU A 573 41.05 16.66 37.69
C GLU A 573 39.58 16.38 38.03
N THR A 574 39.19 16.48 39.31
CA THR A 574 37.79 16.35 39.71
C THR A 574 36.93 17.46 39.11
N GLY A 575 35.83 17.06 38.44
CA GLY A 575 34.94 18.01 37.73
C GLY A 575 34.07 17.36 36.68
N THR A 576 33.26 18.19 36.02
CA THR A 576 32.44 17.77 34.87
C THR A 576 32.98 18.39 33.58
N TYR A 577 33.20 17.59 32.58
CA TYR A 577 33.84 17.99 31.33
C TYR A 577 32.93 17.67 30.15
N SER A 578 32.50 18.66 29.39
CA SER A 578 31.91 18.48 28.08
C SER A 578 33.02 18.28 27.05
N LEU A 579 33.16 17.10 26.53
CA LEU A 579 34.23 16.73 25.60
C LEU A 579 33.93 17.16 24.16
N GLY A 580 32.67 17.37 23.83
CA GLY A 580 32.17 17.65 22.48
C GLY A 580 31.25 16.54 21.98
N ASN A 581 31.01 16.53 20.67
CA ASN A 581 30.07 15.59 20.04
C ASN A 581 30.78 14.56 19.20
N ALA A 582 30.41 13.28 19.35
CA ALA A 582 30.67 12.26 18.33
C ALA A 582 29.60 12.40 17.22
N ILE A 583 30.05 12.52 15.98
CA ILE A 583 29.17 12.68 14.81
C ILE A 583 29.15 11.38 14.01
N ILE A 584 27.98 10.82 13.80
CA ILE A 584 27.77 9.62 13.01
C ILE A 584 26.93 9.98 11.79
N THR A 585 27.41 9.65 10.60
CA THR A 585 26.72 9.88 9.33
C THR A 585 26.26 8.56 8.73
N GLY A 586 25.11 8.58 8.08
CA GLY A 586 24.59 7.49 7.28
C GLY A 586 24.24 7.97 5.87
N ALA A 587 24.52 7.15 4.85
CA ALA A 587 24.19 7.46 3.46
C ALA A 587 23.75 6.20 2.70
N SER A 588 22.72 6.33 1.87
CA SER A 588 22.27 5.32 0.93
C SER A 588 22.28 5.91 -0.49
N GLY A 589 22.81 5.17 -1.47
CA GLY A 589 22.94 5.67 -2.84
C GLY A 589 23.72 6.99 -2.99
N GLY A 590 24.59 7.33 -2.01
CA GLY A 590 25.36 8.59 -2.01
C GLY A 590 24.65 9.77 -1.35
N SER A 591 23.38 9.64 -0.98
CA SER A 591 22.61 10.69 -0.28
C SER A 591 22.53 10.39 1.22
N PRO A 592 22.48 11.43 2.09
CA PRO A 592 22.27 11.24 3.51
C PRO A 592 20.91 10.58 3.78
N VAL A 593 20.88 9.61 4.69
CA VAL A 593 19.60 9.01 5.13
C VAL A 593 18.94 9.89 6.20
N GLN A 594 17.66 9.72 6.42
CA GLN A 594 16.93 10.43 7.45
C GLN A 594 17.57 10.20 8.83
N GLY A 595 17.64 11.21 9.70
CA GLY A 595 18.34 11.14 10.99
C GLY A 595 19.87 11.29 10.92
N SER A 596 20.44 11.47 9.72
CA SER A 596 21.87 11.74 9.49
C SER A 596 22.10 13.25 9.26
N PRO A 597 23.14 13.85 9.89
CA PRO A 597 24.05 13.27 10.87
C PRO A 597 23.45 13.16 12.28
N ALA A 598 23.75 12.08 12.99
CA ALA A 598 23.46 11.98 14.42
C ALA A 598 24.60 12.59 15.24
N SER A 599 24.26 13.53 16.13
CA SER A 599 25.23 14.25 16.97
C SER A 599 25.06 13.85 18.44
N ILE A 600 26.05 13.14 18.98
CA ILE A 600 26.00 12.54 20.31
C ILE A 600 26.94 13.30 21.26
N PRO A 601 26.42 14.15 22.17
CA PRO A 601 27.24 14.82 23.18
C PRO A 601 27.91 13.80 24.11
N VAL A 602 29.20 14.02 24.40
CA VAL A 602 29.99 13.19 25.31
C VAL A 602 30.39 14.02 26.53
N THR A 603 29.96 13.60 27.71
CA THR A 603 30.28 14.24 28.98
C THR A 603 31.01 13.28 29.90
N LEU A 604 32.12 13.73 30.46
CA LEU A 604 32.91 13.00 31.47
C LEU A 604 32.75 13.67 32.83
N TYR A 605 32.35 12.91 33.82
CA TYR A 605 32.41 13.32 35.22
C TYR A 605 33.55 12.60 35.93
N VAL A 606 34.46 13.38 36.58
CA VAL A 606 35.58 12.87 37.38
C VAL A 606 35.35 13.22 38.82
N GLY A 607 35.31 12.26 39.72
CA GLY A 607 35.06 12.54 41.13
C GLY A 607 35.32 11.34 42.05
N GLN A 608 35.18 11.54 43.35
CA GLN A 608 35.21 10.42 44.30
C GLN A 608 33.84 9.75 44.32
N VAL A 609 33.75 8.57 43.70
CA VAL A 609 32.52 7.81 43.67
C VAL A 609 32.42 7.00 44.96
N HIS A 610 31.63 7.43 45.92
CA HIS A 610 31.25 6.58 47.04
C HIS A 610 30.15 5.60 46.61
N ARG A 611 30.41 4.30 46.72
CA ARG A 611 29.46 3.22 46.32
C ARG A 611 28.05 3.30 46.94
N SER A 612 27.82 4.18 47.90
CA SER A 612 26.53 4.36 48.58
C SER A 612 25.52 5.25 47.87
N TYR A 613 25.86 5.89 46.72
CA TYR A 613 24.96 6.80 46.01
C TYR A 613 24.87 6.43 44.51
N LEU A 614 24.55 5.21 44.22
CA LEU A 614 24.02 4.82 42.93
C LEU A 614 22.52 4.44 43.06
N PRO A 615 21.63 5.43 43.17
CA PRO A 615 20.25 5.16 42.87
C PRO A 615 19.94 5.78 41.51
N ILE A 616 19.54 4.98 40.56
CA ILE A 616 18.57 5.39 39.55
C ILE A 616 19.09 6.36 38.48
N ILE A 617 20.01 5.92 37.59
CA ILE A 617 20.07 6.48 36.23
C ILE A 617 19.96 5.37 35.15
N LEU A 618 19.59 4.14 35.53
CA LEU A 618 19.32 3.05 34.59
C LEU A 618 17.82 2.68 34.56
N ARG A 619 16.96 3.68 34.48
CA ARG A 619 15.55 3.47 34.12
C ARG A 619 15.11 4.55 33.14
N SER A 620 15.37 4.32 31.89
CA SER A 620 14.51 4.75 30.80
C SER A 620 15.13 4.33 29.49
N ALA A 621 14.74 3.20 29.03
CA ALA A 621 14.61 2.82 27.62
C ALA A 621 14.13 1.38 27.61
N ARG A 622 12.84 1.22 27.76
CA ARG A 622 12.10 0.13 27.14
C ARG A 622 11.26 0.75 26.05
#